data_ea3c1db9a27fa10fedd11060d87329b6
#
_entry.id   ea3c1db9a27fa10fedd11060d87329b6
#
_cell.length_a   1.000
_cell.length_b   1.000
_cell.length_c   1.000
_cell.angle_alpha   90.00
_cell.angle_beta   90.00
_cell.angle_gamma   90.00
#
_symmetry.space_group_name_H-M   'P 1'
#
loop_
_entity.id
_entity.type
_entity.pdbx_description
1 polymer ?
#
loop_
_entity_poly.entity_id
_entity_poly.type
_entity_poly.pdbx_seq_one_letter_code
_entity_poly.pdbx_strand_id
1 'polypeptide(L)'
;MSEPATAPVSVIDRNLVPRPYPARTTSLPHGRFTPDAQWLGSLMAYKYPGVEAKSMEVVQLFDSHTTKLRVAVDWNEAGLAAGLPRNLCIKSNWSGMFSDVDIHALEARFYHFLTDKLSANTATCYYADWDDDGSAHGVIVLEDLIDRGGEFGHSTQHAGIDGVASALADLAKLHAGLWDSPLITAEAAPWLPTSMHVPVDHDQVRIMWHWIGENLKDPNFRAIAPKHYLDDARRVERAYDRLVAFERAFDAPYCIILGDCHQGNTYILPNGERMWVDWQLGRRGRPWRDLTYFTVGSLTIEERRHHHRDLIAHYRDCLIREGATNVIDLDTIWNEQIPRWVMYGIQAWVANMDHWGQNGLPMNERFFAAGEDLSSWKLLGE
;
A
#
# COMPACT_ATOMS: atom_id res chain seq x y z
N MET A 1 9.11 35.50 15.87
CA MET A 1 8.60 34.77 14.69
C MET A 1 7.69 33.72 15.25
N SER A 2 6.39 33.84 15.02
CA SER A 2 5.39 32.89 15.48
C SER A 2 5.53 31.61 14.66
N GLU A 3 5.62 30.45 15.32
CA GLU A 3 5.55 29.13 14.68
C GLU A 3 4.28 29.04 13.82
N PRO A 4 4.38 28.47 12.60
CA PRO A 4 3.19 28.23 11.82
C PRO A 4 2.34 27.20 12.57
N ALA A 5 1.10 27.59 12.86
CA ALA A 5 0.11 26.72 13.47
C ALA A 5 -0.03 25.47 12.59
N THR A 6 0.34 24.32 13.12
CA THR A 6 0.03 23.02 12.52
C THR A 6 -1.48 22.93 12.41
N ALA A 7 -1.97 22.78 11.18
CA ALA A 7 -3.39 22.53 10.95
C ALA A 7 -3.77 21.27 11.76
N PRO A 8 -4.90 21.29 12.47
CA PRO A 8 -5.30 20.14 13.26
C PRO A 8 -5.44 18.95 12.33
N VAL A 9 -4.78 17.85 12.67
CA VAL A 9 -4.99 16.54 12.04
C VAL A 9 -6.49 16.27 12.18
N SER A 10 -7.20 16.16 11.05
CA SER A 10 -8.62 15.86 11.09
C SER A 10 -8.75 14.48 11.74
N VAL A 11 -9.22 14.46 12.98
CA VAL A 11 -9.64 13.22 13.62
C VAL A 11 -10.77 12.71 12.75
N ILE A 12 -10.52 11.59 12.05
CA ILE A 12 -11.59 10.90 11.31
C ILE A 12 -12.65 10.56 12.35
N ASP A 13 -13.83 11.12 12.21
CA ASP A 13 -14.94 10.74 13.09
C ASP A 13 -15.35 9.31 12.74
N ARG A 14 -14.79 8.37 13.50
CA ARG A 14 -14.93 6.93 13.30
C ARG A 14 -16.38 6.46 13.46
N ASN A 15 -17.23 7.27 14.09
CA ASN A 15 -18.66 7.00 14.24
C ASN A 15 -19.45 7.20 12.93
N LEU A 16 -18.87 7.88 11.93
CA LEU A 16 -19.52 8.09 10.63
C LEU A 16 -19.33 6.94 9.64
N VAL A 17 -18.49 5.95 9.97
CA VAL A 17 -18.26 4.80 9.08
C VAL A 17 -19.29 3.72 9.35
N PRO A 18 -20.20 3.39 8.40
CA PRO A 18 -21.19 2.34 8.59
C PRO A 18 -20.48 0.99 8.86
N ARG A 19 -20.94 0.25 9.85
CA ARG A 19 -20.46 -1.10 10.06
C ARG A 19 -21.02 -2.04 9.00
N PRO A 20 -20.19 -2.92 8.45
CA PRO A 20 -20.60 -3.85 7.39
C PRO A 20 -21.59 -4.91 7.89
N TYR A 21 -21.53 -5.27 9.16
CA TYR A 21 -22.27 -6.36 9.78
C TYR A 21 -22.86 -5.89 11.11
N PRO A 22 -23.75 -6.69 11.75
CA PRO A 22 -24.20 -6.42 13.09
C PRO A 22 -22.99 -6.17 14.02
N ALA A 23 -23.08 -5.16 14.87
CA ALA A 23 -21.99 -4.82 15.77
C ALA A 23 -21.55 -6.04 16.60
N ARG A 24 -20.27 -6.34 16.59
CA ARG A 24 -19.70 -7.35 17.49
C ARG A 24 -19.88 -6.89 18.93
N THR A 25 -20.13 -7.83 19.80
CA THR A 25 -20.23 -7.57 21.24
C THR A 25 -18.87 -7.58 21.94
N THR A 26 -17.82 -8.00 21.23
CA THR A 26 -16.45 -8.12 21.72
C THR A 26 -15.48 -7.45 20.71
N SER A 27 -14.44 -6.81 21.22
CA SER A 27 -13.35 -6.28 20.39
C SER A 27 -12.59 -7.41 19.68
N LEU A 28 -11.88 -7.06 18.59
CA LEU A 28 -10.94 -7.97 17.95
C LEU A 28 -9.80 -8.29 18.93
N PRO A 29 -9.23 -9.50 18.84
CA PRO A 29 -8.09 -9.86 19.69
C PRO A 29 -6.92 -8.90 19.51
N HIS A 30 -6.29 -8.50 20.61
CA HIS A 30 -5.14 -7.60 20.65
C HIS A 30 -3.84 -8.35 20.97
N GLY A 31 -2.72 -7.83 20.48
CA GLY A 31 -1.41 -8.39 20.73
C GLY A 31 -1.25 -9.79 20.14
N ARG A 32 -0.38 -10.61 20.72
CA ARG A 32 -0.15 -11.97 20.21
C ARG A 32 -1.39 -12.83 20.41
N PHE A 33 -1.98 -13.20 19.29
CA PHE A 33 -3.16 -14.04 19.23
C PHE A 33 -3.00 -15.12 18.16
N THR A 34 -3.46 -16.32 18.48
CA THR A 34 -3.50 -17.44 17.53
C THR A 34 -4.98 -17.81 17.34
N PRO A 35 -5.57 -17.54 16.16
CA PRO A 35 -6.95 -17.91 15.89
C PRO A 35 -7.11 -19.43 15.88
N ASP A 36 -8.25 -19.89 16.34
CA ASP A 36 -8.70 -21.27 16.23
C ASP A 36 -10.01 -21.37 15.44
N ALA A 37 -10.48 -22.61 15.22
CA ALA A 37 -11.70 -22.88 14.48
C ALA A 37 -12.93 -22.22 15.13
N GLN A 38 -13.02 -22.22 16.44
CA GLN A 38 -14.15 -21.64 17.17
C GLN A 38 -14.19 -20.12 16.98
N TRP A 39 -13.04 -19.46 17.11
CA TRP A 39 -12.94 -18.02 16.89
C TRP A 39 -13.30 -17.65 15.44
N LEU A 40 -12.73 -18.37 14.46
CA LEU A 40 -12.99 -18.09 13.03
C LEU A 40 -14.48 -18.30 12.69
N GLY A 41 -15.07 -19.41 13.14
CA GLY A 41 -16.49 -19.68 12.95
C GLY A 41 -17.37 -18.58 13.56
N SER A 42 -17.07 -18.16 14.79
CA SER A 42 -17.79 -17.07 15.48
C SER A 42 -17.66 -15.73 14.75
N LEU A 43 -16.50 -15.43 14.19
CA LEU A 43 -16.25 -14.21 13.39
C LEU A 43 -17.07 -14.25 12.09
N MET A 44 -16.98 -15.35 11.35
CA MET A 44 -17.66 -15.51 10.07
C MET A 44 -19.19 -15.52 10.21
N ALA A 45 -19.73 -15.98 11.35
CA ALA A 45 -21.16 -16.03 11.62
C ALA A 45 -21.84 -14.64 11.64
N TYR A 46 -21.10 -13.56 11.84
CA TYR A 46 -21.63 -12.20 11.70
C TYR A 46 -22.09 -11.88 10.27
N LYS A 47 -21.37 -12.38 9.27
CA LYS A 47 -21.72 -12.21 7.86
C LYS A 47 -22.53 -13.38 7.29
N TYR A 48 -22.27 -14.60 7.76
CA TYR A 48 -22.86 -15.85 7.27
C TYR A 48 -23.56 -16.58 8.42
N PRO A 49 -24.84 -16.25 8.73
CA PRO A 49 -25.54 -16.81 9.86
C PRO A 49 -25.54 -18.34 9.88
N GLY A 50 -25.23 -18.95 11.02
CA GLY A 50 -25.19 -20.39 11.19
C GLY A 50 -23.92 -21.09 10.73
N VAL A 51 -22.94 -20.35 10.21
CA VAL A 51 -21.63 -20.90 9.83
C VAL A 51 -20.82 -21.26 11.08
N GLU A 52 -20.20 -22.43 11.03
CA GLU A 52 -19.23 -22.91 12.01
C GLU A 52 -18.03 -23.52 11.30
N ALA A 53 -16.83 -23.24 11.77
CA ALA A 53 -15.64 -23.97 11.41
C ALA A 53 -15.50 -25.20 12.33
N LYS A 54 -15.61 -26.40 11.77
CA LYS A 54 -15.48 -27.68 12.50
C LYS A 54 -14.04 -27.95 12.89
N SER A 55 -13.10 -27.58 12.00
CA SER A 55 -11.67 -27.64 12.24
C SER A 55 -10.96 -26.53 11.45
N MET A 56 -9.78 -26.17 11.91
CA MET A 56 -8.89 -25.23 11.22
C MET A 56 -7.44 -25.67 11.46
N GLU A 57 -6.68 -25.79 10.37
CA GLU A 57 -5.26 -26.08 10.40
C GLU A 57 -4.51 -24.84 9.90
N VAL A 58 -3.49 -24.40 10.62
CA VAL A 58 -2.59 -23.34 10.14
C VAL A 58 -1.57 -23.95 9.20
N VAL A 59 -1.71 -23.69 7.91
CA VAL A 59 -0.83 -24.20 6.86
C VAL A 59 0.49 -23.41 6.85
N GLN A 60 0.40 -22.09 7.07
CA GLN A 60 1.57 -21.21 7.06
C GLN A 60 1.31 -19.94 7.87
N LEU A 61 2.32 -19.50 8.60
CA LEU A 61 2.33 -18.24 9.34
C LEU A 61 3.42 -17.33 8.76
N PHE A 62 3.04 -16.10 8.44
CA PHE A 62 3.94 -14.99 8.18
C PHE A 62 3.70 -13.94 9.26
N ASP A 63 4.74 -13.67 10.04
CA ASP A 63 4.70 -12.67 11.10
C ASP A 63 5.72 -11.58 10.81
N SER A 64 5.21 -10.40 10.43
CA SER A 64 6.00 -9.21 10.14
C SER A 64 5.29 -7.99 10.74
N HIS A 65 5.22 -6.89 10.02
CA HIS A 65 4.37 -5.74 10.39
C HIS A 65 2.89 -6.13 10.52
N THR A 66 2.50 -7.20 9.86
CA THR A 66 1.16 -7.79 9.90
C THR A 66 1.30 -9.29 10.03
N THR A 67 0.42 -9.90 10.81
CA THR A 67 0.29 -11.36 10.86
C THR A 67 -0.60 -11.81 9.71
N LYS A 68 -0.08 -12.71 8.87
CA LYS A 68 -0.79 -13.38 7.78
C LYS A 68 -0.79 -14.87 8.04
N LEU A 69 -1.97 -15.49 8.09
CA LEU A 69 -2.17 -16.90 8.33
C LEU A 69 -2.85 -17.53 7.12
N ARG A 70 -2.18 -18.48 6.47
CA ARG A 70 -2.84 -19.39 5.54
C ARG A 70 -3.40 -20.54 6.34
N VAL A 71 -4.70 -20.80 6.17
CA VAL A 71 -5.43 -21.80 6.95
C VAL A 71 -6.23 -22.71 6.04
N ALA A 72 -6.34 -23.98 6.43
CA ALA A 72 -7.28 -24.94 5.84
C ALA A 72 -8.43 -25.17 6.82
N VAL A 73 -9.67 -24.98 6.38
CA VAL A 73 -10.87 -24.98 7.23
C VAL A 73 -11.87 -26.02 6.75
N ASP A 74 -12.39 -26.84 7.66
CA ASP A 74 -13.55 -27.68 7.41
C ASP A 74 -14.80 -26.98 7.95
N TRP A 75 -15.70 -26.63 7.06
CA TRP A 75 -16.93 -25.92 7.39
C TRP A 75 -18.09 -26.89 7.72
N ASN A 76 -19.08 -26.40 8.46
CA ASN A 76 -20.38 -27.07 8.57
C ASN A 76 -21.19 -26.91 7.26
N GLU A 77 -22.40 -27.49 7.20
CA GLU A 77 -23.27 -27.43 6.02
C GLU A 77 -23.61 -25.98 5.62
N ALA A 78 -23.79 -25.08 6.60
CA ALA A 78 -24.08 -23.67 6.33
C ALA A 78 -22.89 -22.97 5.66
N GLY A 79 -21.66 -23.25 6.09
CA GLY A 79 -20.45 -22.70 5.48
C GLY A 79 -20.22 -23.19 4.04
N LEU A 80 -20.48 -24.49 3.81
CA LEU A 80 -20.41 -25.06 2.45
C LEU A 80 -21.50 -24.46 1.55
N ALA A 81 -22.73 -24.31 2.06
CA ALA A 81 -23.84 -23.70 1.33
C ALA A 81 -23.59 -22.21 1.03
N ALA A 82 -22.86 -21.50 1.89
CA ALA A 82 -22.42 -20.12 1.67
C ALA A 82 -21.25 -19.99 0.66
N GLY A 83 -20.73 -21.12 0.16
CA GLY A 83 -19.61 -21.13 -0.80
C GLY A 83 -18.26 -20.77 -0.18
N LEU A 84 -18.08 -20.94 1.13
CA LEU A 84 -16.82 -20.67 1.77
C LEU A 84 -15.75 -21.70 1.35
N PRO A 85 -14.57 -21.26 0.88
CA PRO A 85 -13.53 -22.19 0.46
C PRO A 85 -12.87 -22.87 1.66
N ARG A 86 -12.17 -23.96 1.39
CA ARG A 86 -11.36 -24.65 2.37
C ARG A 86 -10.14 -23.82 2.77
N ASN A 87 -9.46 -23.25 1.78
CA ASN A 87 -8.21 -22.51 1.99
C ASN A 87 -8.47 -21.00 2.05
N LEU A 88 -7.99 -20.38 3.09
CA LEU A 88 -8.17 -18.95 3.36
C LEU A 88 -6.85 -18.31 3.81
N CYS A 89 -6.75 -17.01 3.59
CA CYS A 89 -5.72 -16.17 4.19
C CYS A 89 -6.38 -15.19 5.17
N ILE A 90 -6.00 -15.28 6.44
CA ILE A 90 -6.45 -14.36 7.50
C ILE A 90 -5.34 -13.37 7.77
N LYS A 91 -5.65 -12.07 7.77
CA LYS A 91 -4.69 -11.00 8.02
C LYS A 91 -5.20 -10.08 9.13
N SER A 92 -4.32 -9.77 10.10
CA SER A 92 -4.62 -8.88 11.21
C SER A 92 -3.34 -8.41 11.91
N ASN A 93 -3.45 -7.58 12.93
CA ASN A 93 -2.34 -7.11 13.76
C ASN A 93 -2.18 -7.97 15.01
N TRP A 94 -1.61 -9.15 14.89
CA TRP A 94 -1.31 -10.02 16.03
C TRP A 94 0.18 -10.15 16.35
N SER A 95 1.03 -9.50 15.54
CA SER A 95 2.48 -9.38 15.80
C SER A 95 2.79 -8.39 16.92
N GLY A 96 1.88 -7.45 17.18
CA GLY A 96 2.07 -6.33 18.12
C GLY A 96 2.97 -5.22 17.58
N MET A 97 3.45 -5.34 16.32
CA MET A 97 4.12 -4.26 15.62
C MET A 97 3.08 -3.29 15.06
N PHE A 98 3.35 -1.99 15.12
CA PHE A 98 2.44 -0.95 14.60
C PHE A 98 1.01 -1.00 15.16
N SER A 99 0.87 -1.29 16.46
CA SER A 99 -0.44 -1.33 17.11
C SER A 99 -1.18 0.02 17.04
N ASP A 100 -0.45 1.12 16.94
CA ASP A 100 -1.00 2.48 16.99
C ASP A 100 -1.25 3.10 15.61
N VAL A 101 -1.04 2.34 14.52
CA VAL A 101 -1.25 2.81 13.14
C VAL A 101 -2.52 2.22 12.55
N ASP A 102 -3.36 3.07 11.96
CA ASP A 102 -4.68 2.69 11.40
C ASP A 102 -4.60 1.89 10.08
N ILE A 103 -3.50 1.17 9.84
CA ILE A 103 -3.28 0.44 8.58
C ILE A 103 -4.15 -0.81 8.46
N HIS A 104 -4.42 -1.51 9.57
CA HIS A 104 -5.21 -2.75 9.55
C HIS A 104 -6.70 -2.46 9.41
N ALA A 105 -7.21 -1.49 10.16
CA ALA A 105 -8.57 -1.02 10.02
C ALA A 105 -8.80 -0.37 8.65
N LEU A 106 -7.80 0.34 8.12
CA LEU A 106 -7.85 0.92 6.79
C LEU A 106 -7.98 -0.16 5.71
N GLU A 107 -7.16 -1.20 5.78
CA GLU A 107 -7.24 -2.32 4.82
C GLU A 107 -8.58 -3.04 4.91
N ALA A 108 -9.10 -3.29 6.12
CA ALA A 108 -10.41 -3.90 6.29
C ALA A 108 -11.54 -3.06 5.69
N ARG A 109 -11.51 -1.73 5.90
CA ARG A 109 -12.46 -0.79 5.28
C ARG A 109 -12.32 -0.76 3.76
N PHE A 110 -11.10 -0.81 3.25
CA PHE A 110 -10.84 -0.86 1.82
C PHE A 110 -11.49 -2.09 1.18
N TYR A 111 -11.24 -3.28 1.71
CA TYR A 111 -11.87 -4.51 1.23
C TYR A 111 -13.39 -4.48 1.36
N HIS A 112 -13.91 -3.84 2.39
CA HIS A 112 -15.35 -3.76 2.59
C HIS A 112 -16.04 -2.78 1.65
N PHE A 113 -15.47 -1.59 1.43
CA PHE A 113 -16.17 -0.50 0.75
C PHE A 113 -15.80 -0.34 -0.72
N LEU A 114 -14.61 -0.74 -1.14
CA LEU A 114 -14.07 -0.33 -2.43
C LEU A 114 -13.73 -1.46 -3.39
N THR A 115 -13.36 -2.66 -2.94
CA THR A 115 -12.84 -3.69 -3.86
C THR A 115 -13.85 -4.12 -4.92
N ASP A 116 -15.14 -4.14 -4.59
CA ASP A 116 -16.22 -4.44 -5.53
C ASP A 116 -16.48 -3.34 -6.59
N LYS A 117 -15.86 -2.17 -6.43
CA LYS A 117 -15.99 -1.00 -7.30
C LYS A 117 -14.77 -0.77 -8.18
N LEU A 118 -13.71 -1.56 -7.97
CA LEU A 118 -12.50 -1.49 -8.77
C LEU A 118 -12.61 -2.34 -10.03
N SER A 119 -12.05 -1.86 -11.13
CA SER A 119 -11.93 -2.63 -12.38
C SER A 119 -10.73 -3.58 -12.38
N ALA A 120 -9.82 -3.43 -11.41
CA ALA A 120 -8.63 -4.25 -11.28
C ALA A 120 -8.91 -5.54 -10.49
N ASN A 121 -8.10 -6.55 -10.75
CA ASN A 121 -8.14 -7.80 -10.00
C ASN A 121 -7.67 -7.57 -8.55
N THR A 122 -8.52 -7.96 -7.61
CA THR A 122 -8.25 -7.97 -6.16
C THR A 122 -8.59 -9.32 -5.57
N ALA A 123 -7.99 -9.66 -4.42
CA ALA A 123 -8.34 -10.90 -3.74
C ALA A 123 -9.81 -10.89 -3.28
N THR A 124 -10.50 -12.01 -3.42
CA THR A 124 -11.87 -12.18 -2.92
C THR A 124 -11.87 -12.06 -1.41
N CYS A 125 -12.67 -11.13 -0.87
CA CYS A 125 -12.82 -10.92 0.55
C CYS A 125 -14.09 -11.58 1.09
N TYR A 126 -13.92 -12.58 1.93
CA TYR A 126 -15.02 -13.27 2.59
C TYR A 126 -15.51 -12.54 3.83
N TYR A 127 -14.60 -11.89 4.55
CA TYR A 127 -14.94 -11.10 5.74
C TYR A 127 -13.94 -9.96 5.92
N ALA A 128 -14.43 -8.79 6.29
CA ALA A 128 -13.61 -7.65 6.68
C ALA A 128 -14.30 -6.87 7.79
N ASP A 129 -13.59 -6.61 8.87
CA ASP A 129 -14.14 -5.88 10.02
C ASP A 129 -13.03 -5.14 10.79
N TRP A 130 -13.43 -4.18 11.62
CA TRP A 130 -12.52 -3.34 12.39
C TRP A 130 -13.16 -2.89 13.71
N ASP A 131 -12.34 -2.48 14.66
CA ASP A 131 -12.79 -1.87 15.89
C ASP A 131 -12.90 -0.34 15.75
N ASP A 132 -13.97 0.25 16.32
CA ASP A 132 -14.21 1.70 16.34
C ASP A 132 -13.83 2.34 17.69
N ASP A 133 -12.97 1.68 18.47
CA ASP A 133 -12.54 2.09 19.80
C ASP A 133 -11.24 2.90 19.82
N GLY A 134 -10.72 3.23 18.66
CA GLY A 134 -9.45 3.94 18.52
C GLY A 134 -8.21 3.05 18.47
N SER A 135 -8.38 1.73 18.59
CA SER A 135 -7.27 0.77 18.58
C SER A 135 -6.65 0.56 17.20
N ALA A 136 -7.30 1.02 16.13
CA ALA A 136 -6.90 0.79 14.74
C ALA A 136 -6.86 -0.70 14.32
N HIS A 137 -7.48 -1.60 15.10
CA HIS A 137 -7.49 -3.01 14.80
C HIS A 137 -8.46 -3.33 13.67
N GLY A 138 -8.01 -4.21 12.77
CA GLY A 138 -8.80 -4.72 11.67
C GLY A 138 -8.45 -6.17 11.39
N VAL A 139 -9.39 -6.89 10.82
CA VAL A 139 -9.24 -8.27 10.37
C VAL A 139 -9.83 -8.42 8.98
N ILE A 140 -9.13 -9.13 8.12
CA ILE A 140 -9.66 -9.55 6.82
C ILE A 140 -9.48 -11.05 6.67
N VAL A 141 -10.46 -11.69 6.04
CA VAL A 141 -10.44 -13.10 5.65
C VAL A 141 -10.60 -13.15 4.14
N LEU A 142 -9.52 -13.49 3.46
CA LEU A 142 -9.40 -13.49 2.02
C LEU A 142 -9.32 -14.91 1.49
N GLU A 143 -9.53 -15.07 0.18
CA GLU A 143 -9.11 -16.29 -0.52
C GLU A 143 -7.60 -16.54 -0.32
N ASP A 144 -7.19 -17.80 -0.32
CA ASP A 144 -5.79 -18.14 -0.43
C ASP A 144 -5.36 -18.06 -1.90
N LEU A 145 -4.57 -17.04 -2.24
CA LEU A 145 -4.15 -16.80 -3.63
C LEU A 145 -3.33 -17.95 -4.22
N ILE A 146 -2.69 -18.78 -3.39
CA ILE A 146 -1.95 -19.95 -3.89
C ILE A 146 -2.87 -20.90 -4.69
N ASP A 147 -4.16 -20.96 -4.35
CA ASP A 147 -5.13 -21.78 -5.08
C ASP A 147 -5.40 -21.25 -6.50
N ARG A 148 -5.02 -20.01 -6.80
CA ARG A 148 -5.11 -19.44 -8.15
C ARG A 148 -4.01 -19.94 -9.10
N GLY A 149 -2.96 -20.61 -8.56
CA GLY A 149 -1.88 -21.20 -9.34
C GLY A 149 -0.91 -20.21 -9.97
N GLY A 150 -0.90 -18.96 -9.49
CA GLY A 150 0.05 -17.92 -9.87
C GLY A 150 1.19 -17.78 -8.87
N GLU A 151 1.87 -16.66 -8.88
CA GLU A 151 3.02 -16.39 -8.01
C GLU A 151 3.07 -14.96 -7.52
N PHE A 152 3.58 -14.78 -6.29
CA PHE A 152 3.83 -13.46 -5.73
C PHE A 152 5.06 -12.83 -6.39
N GLY A 153 4.98 -11.54 -6.69
CA GLY A 153 6.14 -10.75 -7.05
C GLY A 153 7.12 -10.61 -5.88
N HIS A 154 8.33 -10.22 -6.17
CA HIS A 154 9.34 -9.95 -5.15
C HIS A 154 9.81 -8.49 -5.23
N SER A 155 9.83 -7.77 -4.11
CA SER A 155 10.07 -6.32 -4.06
C SER A 155 11.33 -5.86 -4.79
N THR A 156 12.41 -6.61 -4.67
CA THR A 156 13.72 -6.26 -5.26
C THR A 156 13.97 -6.86 -6.65
N GLN A 157 13.05 -7.69 -7.14
CA GLN A 157 13.18 -8.35 -8.44
C GLN A 157 12.97 -7.38 -9.58
N HIS A 158 13.70 -7.58 -10.67
CA HIS A 158 13.46 -6.89 -11.93
C HIS A 158 12.31 -7.57 -12.68
N ALA A 159 11.38 -6.76 -13.21
CA ALA A 159 10.30 -7.27 -14.05
C ALA A 159 10.64 -7.27 -15.55
N GLY A 160 11.69 -6.56 -15.93
CA GLY A 160 11.97 -6.23 -17.32
C GLY A 160 10.96 -5.25 -17.92
N ILE A 161 11.25 -4.75 -19.11
CA ILE A 161 10.46 -3.68 -19.75
C ILE A 161 9.02 -4.16 -20.03
N ASP A 162 8.88 -5.33 -20.64
CA ASP A 162 7.56 -5.89 -21.01
C ASP A 162 6.73 -6.22 -19.76
N GLY A 163 7.37 -6.76 -18.71
CA GLY A 163 6.71 -7.04 -17.45
C GLY A 163 6.23 -5.77 -16.74
N VAL A 164 7.02 -4.69 -16.80
CA VAL A 164 6.60 -3.38 -16.28
C VAL A 164 5.47 -2.80 -17.13
N ALA A 165 5.57 -2.84 -18.46
CA ALA A 165 4.51 -2.34 -19.34
C ALA A 165 3.16 -3.04 -19.11
N SER A 166 3.18 -4.38 -18.94
CA SER A 166 1.99 -5.15 -18.58
C SER A 166 1.43 -4.73 -17.22
N ALA A 167 2.29 -4.60 -16.20
CA ALA A 167 1.87 -4.15 -14.87
C ALA A 167 1.27 -2.75 -14.88
N LEU A 168 1.82 -1.85 -15.70
CA LEU A 168 1.30 -0.49 -15.84
C LEU A 168 -0.07 -0.44 -16.49
N ALA A 169 -0.38 -1.36 -17.41
CA ALA A 169 -1.73 -1.50 -17.96
C ALA A 169 -2.73 -1.93 -16.87
N ASP A 170 -2.37 -2.89 -16.03
CA ASP A 170 -3.21 -3.32 -14.90
C ASP A 170 -3.32 -2.23 -13.81
N LEU A 171 -2.26 -1.47 -13.57
CA LEU A 171 -2.28 -0.33 -12.66
C LEU A 171 -3.18 0.80 -13.19
N ALA A 172 -3.20 1.01 -14.50
CA ALA A 172 -4.09 1.98 -15.13
C ALA A 172 -5.57 1.59 -14.95
N LYS A 173 -5.92 0.31 -15.07
CA LYS A 173 -7.28 -0.19 -14.75
C LYS A 173 -7.65 0.08 -13.30
N LEU A 174 -6.72 -0.15 -12.35
CA LEU A 174 -6.93 0.14 -10.95
C LEU A 174 -7.28 1.62 -10.74
N HIS A 175 -6.43 2.50 -11.24
CA HIS A 175 -6.58 3.95 -11.05
C HIS A 175 -7.82 4.50 -11.77
N ALA A 176 -8.15 3.99 -12.96
CA ALA A 176 -9.33 4.41 -13.72
C ALA A 176 -10.65 4.03 -13.03
N GLY A 177 -10.70 2.91 -12.29
CA GLY A 177 -11.92 2.37 -11.69
C GLY A 177 -12.65 3.35 -10.76
N LEU A 178 -11.92 4.22 -10.07
CA LEU A 178 -12.48 5.27 -9.21
C LEU A 178 -11.88 6.65 -9.52
N TRP A 179 -11.55 6.88 -10.79
CA TRP A 179 -11.00 8.16 -11.26
C TRP A 179 -12.01 9.29 -11.11
N ASP A 180 -11.62 10.32 -10.36
CA ASP A 180 -12.46 11.50 -10.04
C ASP A 180 -13.87 11.14 -9.53
N SER A 181 -13.96 9.99 -8.86
CA SER A 181 -15.24 9.44 -8.42
C SER A 181 -15.81 10.17 -7.21
N PRO A 182 -17.11 10.47 -7.20
CA PRO A 182 -17.76 11.02 -6.01
C PRO A 182 -17.75 10.06 -4.81
N LEU A 183 -17.49 8.77 -5.03
CA LEU A 183 -17.42 7.75 -3.96
C LEU A 183 -16.19 7.89 -3.07
N ILE A 184 -15.16 8.60 -3.54
CA ILE A 184 -13.89 8.76 -2.81
C ILE A 184 -13.65 10.20 -2.33
N THR A 185 -14.66 11.05 -2.35
CA THR A 185 -14.55 12.41 -1.76
C THR A 185 -14.38 12.34 -0.25
N ALA A 186 -13.97 13.44 0.37
CA ALA A 186 -13.82 13.49 1.83
C ALA A 186 -15.16 13.30 2.55
N GLU A 187 -16.25 13.70 1.92
CA GLU A 187 -17.62 13.56 2.44
C GLU A 187 -18.13 12.12 2.30
N ALA A 188 -17.88 11.48 1.16
CA ALA A 188 -18.39 10.14 0.87
C ALA A 188 -17.55 9.04 1.55
N ALA A 189 -16.23 9.27 1.69
CA ALA A 189 -15.30 8.34 2.30
C ALA A 189 -14.39 9.06 3.33
N PRO A 190 -14.95 9.54 4.45
CA PRO A 190 -14.18 10.27 5.47
C PRO A 190 -13.09 9.41 6.13
N TRP A 191 -13.25 8.08 6.09
CA TRP A 191 -12.29 7.10 6.59
C TRP A 191 -11.06 6.91 5.68
N LEU A 192 -11.14 7.35 4.40
CA LEU A 192 -10.09 7.15 3.41
C LEU A 192 -9.10 8.31 3.47
N PRO A 193 -7.85 8.07 3.89
CA PRO A 193 -6.85 9.12 3.98
C PRO A 193 -6.44 9.62 2.59
N THR A 194 -5.88 10.82 2.53
CA THR A 194 -5.23 11.35 1.33
C THR A 194 -3.80 10.82 1.20
N SER A 195 -3.23 10.90 0.01
CA SER A 195 -1.83 10.51 -0.25
C SER A 195 -0.82 11.25 0.63
N MET A 196 -1.22 12.43 1.10
CA MET A 196 -0.39 13.29 1.96
C MET A 196 -0.72 13.15 3.45
N HIS A 197 -1.65 12.28 3.80
CA HIS A 197 -1.88 11.96 5.19
C HIS A 197 -0.86 10.90 5.59
N VAL A 198 0.23 11.34 6.18
CA VAL A 198 1.07 10.47 6.99
C VAL A 198 0.51 10.63 8.41
N PRO A 199 0.02 9.58 9.05
CA PRO A 199 -0.17 9.61 10.49
C PRO A 199 1.24 9.71 11.08
N VAL A 200 1.71 10.93 11.29
CA VAL A 200 3.01 11.18 11.92
C VAL A 200 2.75 11.14 13.41
N ASP A 201 2.81 9.96 13.97
CA ASP A 201 3.13 9.81 15.37
C ASP A 201 4.59 10.23 15.57
N HIS A 202 4.87 11.00 16.61
CA HIS A 202 6.23 11.41 16.98
C HIS A 202 7.16 10.20 17.16
N ASP A 203 6.63 9.06 17.58
CA ASP A 203 7.40 7.83 17.75
C ASP A 203 7.79 7.19 16.41
N GLN A 204 6.94 7.25 15.40
CA GLN A 204 7.26 6.76 14.05
C GLN A 204 8.34 7.62 13.37
N VAL A 205 8.25 8.94 13.50
CA VAL A 205 9.31 9.85 13.03
C VAL A 205 10.62 9.54 13.72
N ARG A 206 10.59 9.30 15.03
CA ARG A 206 11.78 8.94 15.81
C ARG A 206 12.38 7.61 15.36
N ILE A 207 11.55 6.59 15.10
CA ILE A 207 11.98 5.29 14.57
C ILE A 207 12.60 5.48 13.19
N MET A 208 11.97 6.22 12.29
CA MET A 208 12.51 6.53 10.97
C MET A 208 13.89 7.19 11.06
N TRP A 209 14.06 8.18 11.95
CA TRP A 209 15.34 8.84 12.14
C TRP A 209 16.41 7.94 12.77
N HIS A 210 16.00 7.04 13.65
CA HIS A 210 16.91 6.02 14.18
C HIS A 210 17.48 5.18 13.05
N TRP A 211 16.63 4.64 12.17
CA TRP A 211 17.07 3.79 11.07
C TRP A 211 17.89 4.54 10.00
N ILE A 212 17.53 5.76 9.69
CA ILE A 212 18.38 6.62 8.84
C ILE A 212 19.78 6.74 9.46
N GLY A 213 19.88 6.96 10.78
CA GLY A 213 21.15 7.03 11.50
C GLY A 213 21.95 5.72 11.47
N GLU A 214 21.27 4.57 11.58
CA GLU A 214 21.93 3.27 11.48
C GLU A 214 22.44 2.99 10.05
N ASN A 215 21.64 3.29 9.02
CA ASN A 215 22.05 3.13 7.63
C ASN A 215 23.32 3.93 7.29
N LEU A 216 23.47 5.12 7.84
CA LEU A 216 24.66 5.93 7.64
C LEU A 216 25.95 5.31 8.20
N LYS A 217 25.83 4.29 9.06
CA LYS A 217 26.98 3.51 9.58
C LYS A 217 27.34 2.34 8.68
N ASP A 218 26.41 1.86 7.83
CA ASP A 218 26.62 0.73 6.95
C ASP A 218 27.49 1.12 5.75
N PRO A 219 28.68 0.48 5.55
CA PRO A 219 29.55 0.79 4.44
C PRO A 219 28.91 0.48 3.07
N ASN A 220 28.05 -0.54 2.96
CA ASN A 220 27.38 -0.89 1.70
C ASN A 220 26.33 0.17 1.34
N PHE A 221 25.56 0.63 2.32
CA PHE A 221 24.62 1.73 2.10
C PHE A 221 25.35 3.02 1.71
N ARG A 222 26.45 3.34 2.40
CA ARG A 222 27.27 4.53 2.10
C ARG A 222 27.87 4.49 0.68
N ALA A 223 28.16 3.29 0.16
CA ALA A 223 28.72 3.13 -1.18
C ALA A 223 27.73 3.50 -2.31
N ILE A 224 26.43 3.37 -2.06
CA ILE A 224 25.36 3.65 -3.04
C ILE A 224 24.69 5.00 -2.81
N ALA A 225 24.76 5.57 -1.61
CA ALA A 225 24.11 6.82 -1.27
C ALA A 225 24.87 8.02 -1.85
N PRO A 226 24.18 9.05 -2.39
CA PRO A 226 24.82 10.24 -2.94
C PRO A 226 25.55 11.01 -1.82
N LYS A 227 26.68 11.63 -2.20
CA LYS A 227 27.51 12.36 -1.22
C LYS A 227 26.73 13.44 -0.49
N HIS A 228 25.92 14.22 -1.17
CA HIS A 228 25.15 15.30 -0.56
C HIS A 228 24.11 14.79 0.46
N TYR A 229 23.58 13.56 0.28
CA TYR A 229 22.75 12.89 1.27
C TYR A 229 23.58 12.44 2.48
N LEU A 230 24.77 11.88 2.25
CA LEU A 230 25.68 11.48 3.33
C LEU A 230 26.17 12.66 4.16
N ASP A 231 26.32 13.83 3.55
CA ASP A 231 26.73 15.07 4.23
C ASP A 231 25.58 15.65 5.09
N ASP A 232 24.34 15.47 4.66
CA ASP A 232 23.13 15.93 5.39
C ASP A 232 21.91 15.07 5.06
N ALA A 233 21.69 14.01 5.82
CA ALA A 233 20.56 13.09 5.62
C ALA A 233 19.18 13.75 5.87
N ARG A 234 19.13 14.89 6.59
CA ARG A 234 17.88 15.65 6.79
C ARG A 234 17.32 16.28 5.51
N ARG A 235 18.06 16.26 4.45
CA ARG A 235 17.55 16.66 3.12
C ARG A 235 16.35 15.85 2.69
N VAL A 236 16.29 14.56 3.04
CA VAL A 236 15.12 13.70 2.74
C VAL A 236 13.85 14.26 3.38
N GLU A 237 13.93 14.64 4.67
CA GLU A 237 12.78 15.22 5.39
C GLU A 237 12.32 16.52 4.72
N ARG A 238 13.24 17.45 4.51
CA ARG A 238 12.90 18.74 3.90
C ARG A 238 12.36 18.61 2.47
N ALA A 239 12.96 17.70 1.68
CA ALA A 239 12.48 17.42 0.33
C ALA A 239 11.08 16.77 0.36
N TYR A 240 10.83 15.87 1.30
CA TYR A 240 9.53 15.25 1.48
C TYR A 240 8.46 16.26 1.91
N ASP A 241 8.76 17.18 2.82
CA ASP A 241 7.83 18.26 3.20
C ASP A 241 7.45 19.14 2.00
N ARG A 242 8.40 19.40 1.11
CA ARG A 242 8.14 20.17 -0.13
C ARG A 242 7.35 19.37 -1.15
N LEU A 243 7.58 18.05 -1.25
CA LEU A 243 6.71 17.15 -2.04
C LEU A 243 5.27 17.20 -1.53
N VAL A 244 5.07 17.13 -0.21
CA VAL A 244 3.74 17.23 0.42
C VAL A 244 3.07 18.57 0.10
N ALA A 245 3.82 19.66 0.20
CA ALA A 245 3.30 20.99 -0.14
C ALA A 245 2.95 21.13 -1.62
N PHE A 246 3.79 20.59 -2.51
CA PHE A 246 3.55 20.55 -3.95
C PHE A 246 2.28 19.77 -4.28
N GLU A 247 2.16 18.55 -3.77
CA GLU A 247 1.01 17.69 -4.03
C GLU A 247 -0.31 18.29 -3.54
N ARG A 248 -0.29 18.95 -2.38
CA ARG A 248 -1.49 19.65 -1.85
C ARG A 248 -1.92 20.83 -2.71
N ALA A 249 -0.97 21.51 -3.34
CA ALA A 249 -1.25 22.67 -4.18
C ALA A 249 -1.58 22.29 -5.64
N PHE A 250 -1.27 21.06 -6.05
CA PHE A 250 -1.46 20.62 -7.42
C PHE A 250 -2.94 20.26 -7.68
N ASP A 251 -3.51 20.82 -8.75
CA ASP A 251 -4.90 20.59 -9.14
C ASP A 251 -4.98 19.53 -10.25
N ALA A 252 -5.45 18.36 -9.90
CA ALA A 252 -5.69 17.24 -10.82
C ALA A 252 -6.63 16.23 -10.16
N PRO A 253 -7.33 15.39 -10.95
CA PRO A 253 -8.22 14.37 -10.43
C PRO A 253 -7.55 13.42 -9.45
N TYR A 254 -8.31 12.92 -8.50
CA TYR A 254 -7.89 11.86 -7.58
C TYR A 254 -8.38 10.50 -8.07
N CYS A 255 -7.69 9.46 -7.64
CA CYS A 255 -8.09 8.07 -7.76
C CYS A 255 -7.80 7.32 -6.46
N ILE A 256 -8.05 6.02 -6.44
CA ILE A 256 -7.51 5.14 -5.41
C ILE A 256 -6.09 4.73 -5.84
N ILE A 257 -5.16 4.88 -4.93
CA ILE A 257 -3.77 4.40 -5.06
C ILE A 257 -3.50 3.31 -4.03
N LEU A 258 -2.64 2.35 -4.38
CA LEU A 258 -2.17 1.30 -3.48
C LEU A 258 -1.32 1.89 -2.35
N GLY A 259 -0.54 2.92 -2.67
CA GLY A 259 0.30 3.67 -1.73
C GLY A 259 1.64 3.01 -1.45
N ASP A 260 1.73 1.69 -1.45
CA ASP A 260 2.98 0.90 -1.37
C ASP A 260 3.10 0.01 -2.62
N CYS A 261 3.07 0.65 -3.78
CA CYS A 261 2.99 0.01 -5.08
C CYS A 261 4.36 -0.50 -5.55
N HIS A 262 4.77 -1.67 -5.07
CA HIS A 262 5.97 -2.35 -5.53
C HIS A 262 5.68 -3.79 -5.95
N GLN A 263 6.63 -4.45 -6.62
CA GLN A 263 6.46 -5.83 -7.13
C GLN A 263 6.01 -6.83 -6.06
N GLY A 264 6.51 -6.70 -4.83
CA GLY A 264 6.15 -7.59 -3.71
C GLY A 264 4.68 -7.51 -3.30
N ASN A 265 3.98 -6.44 -3.68
CA ASN A 265 2.55 -6.25 -3.43
C ASN A 265 1.70 -6.61 -4.66
N THR A 266 2.21 -7.52 -5.50
CA THR A 266 1.49 -8.07 -6.65
C THR A 266 1.45 -9.59 -6.61
N TYR A 267 0.39 -10.15 -7.17
CA TYR A 267 0.27 -11.57 -7.47
C TYR A 267 0.00 -11.74 -8.97
N ILE A 268 0.85 -12.50 -9.66
CA ILE A 268 0.78 -12.70 -11.10
C ILE A 268 0.00 -13.97 -11.36
N LEU A 269 -1.16 -13.83 -12.00
CA LEU A 269 -2.01 -14.94 -12.39
C LEU A 269 -1.39 -15.75 -13.54
N PRO A 270 -1.80 -17.02 -13.74
CA PRO A 270 -1.27 -17.86 -14.83
C PRO A 270 -1.47 -17.27 -16.23
N ASN A 271 -2.44 -16.38 -16.43
CA ASN A 271 -2.69 -15.66 -17.69
C ASN A 271 -1.83 -14.40 -17.85
N GLY A 272 -0.97 -14.09 -16.88
CA GLY A 272 -0.08 -12.92 -16.87
C GLY A 272 -0.70 -11.65 -16.29
N GLU A 273 -2.00 -11.62 -16.00
CA GLU A 273 -2.64 -10.48 -15.32
C GLU A 273 -2.18 -10.36 -13.87
N ARG A 274 -2.16 -9.14 -13.36
CA ARG A 274 -1.78 -8.88 -11.98
C ARG A 274 -3.00 -8.66 -11.09
N MET A 275 -2.89 -9.18 -9.87
CA MET A 275 -3.72 -8.81 -8.74
C MET A 275 -2.89 -7.90 -7.82
N TRP A 276 -3.52 -6.84 -7.34
CA TRP A 276 -2.92 -5.92 -6.39
C TRP A 276 -3.31 -6.34 -4.98
N VAL A 277 -2.32 -6.51 -4.11
CA VAL A 277 -2.50 -6.97 -2.72
C VAL A 277 -1.87 -5.99 -1.75
N ASP A 278 -2.18 -6.16 -0.46
CA ASP A 278 -1.67 -5.32 0.63
C ASP A 278 -2.13 -3.85 0.57
N TRP A 279 -3.42 -3.67 0.86
CA TRP A 279 -4.09 -2.36 0.83
C TRP A 279 -3.92 -1.53 2.11
N GLN A 280 -2.97 -1.87 2.96
CA GLN A 280 -2.69 -1.18 4.23
C GLN A 280 -2.35 0.30 4.05
N LEU A 281 -1.73 0.66 2.94
CA LEU A 281 -1.44 2.04 2.56
C LEU A 281 -2.36 2.57 1.47
N GLY A 282 -3.46 1.86 1.18
CA GLY A 282 -4.48 2.27 0.22
C GLY A 282 -5.10 3.62 0.61
N ARG A 283 -5.19 4.55 -0.36
CA ARG A 283 -5.66 5.91 -0.06
C ARG A 283 -6.15 6.63 -1.31
N ARG A 284 -6.82 7.75 -1.08
CA ARG A 284 -7.13 8.70 -2.13
C ARG A 284 -5.87 9.49 -2.47
N GLY A 285 -5.45 9.44 -3.73
CA GLY A 285 -4.25 10.13 -4.18
C GLY A 285 -4.25 10.32 -5.68
N ARG A 286 -3.19 10.94 -6.18
CA ARG A 286 -2.92 10.99 -7.61
C ARG A 286 -2.02 9.82 -8.00
N PRO A 287 -2.18 9.25 -9.18
CA PRO A 287 -1.53 8.00 -9.58
C PRO A 287 0.00 8.09 -9.65
N TRP A 288 0.54 9.30 -9.67
CA TRP A 288 1.97 9.53 -9.90
C TRP A 288 2.87 8.93 -8.83
N ARG A 289 2.37 8.83 -7.59
CA ARG A 289 3.06 8.12 -6.50
C ARG A 289 3.27 6.65 -6.83
N ASP A 290 2.20 5.92 -7.13
CA ASP A 290 2.25 4.50 -7.43
C ASP A 290 3.03 4.25 -8.71
N LEU A 291 2.79 5.05 -9.75
CA LEU A 291 3.47 4.97 -11.03
C LEU A 291 4.99 5.11 -10.90
N THR A 292 5.45 6.14 -10.17
CA THR A 292 6.87 6.38 -9.97
C THR A 292 7.50 5.29 -9.11
N TYR A 293 6.84 4.93 -8.02
CA TYR A 293 7.35 3.95 -7.08
C TYR A 293 7.49 2.58 -7.75
N PHE A 294 6.49 2.16 -8.52
CA PHE A 294 6.53 0.91 -9.27
C PHE A 294 7.61 0.90 -10.35
N THR A 295 7.64 1.92 -11.22
CA THR A 295 8.57 1.94 -12.35
C THR A 295 10.02 2.02 -11.91
N VAL A 296 10.35 2.89 -10.95
CA VAL A 296 11.72 3.00 -10.43
C VAL A 296 12.14 1.73 -9.69
N GLY A 297 11.24 1.14 -8.90
CA GLY A 297 11.52 -0.06 -8.13
C GLY A 297 11.64 -1.35 -8.95
N SER A 298 11.03 -1.41 -10.14
CA SER A 298 10.88 -2.65 -10.93
C SER A 298 11.86 -2.78 -12.10
N LEU A 299 12.59 -1.73 -12.44
CA LEU A 299 13.56 -1.70 -13.54
C LEU A 299 14.98 -1.67 -13.02
N THR A 300 15.93 -2.16 -13.83
CA THR A 300 17.34 -1.80 -13.65
C THR A 300 17.53 -0.30 -13.89
N ILE A 301 18.61 0.27 -13.37
CA ILE A 301 18.92 1.68 -13.57
C ILE A 301 19.07 1.99 -15.07
N GLU A 302 19.68 1.07 -15.84
CA GLU A 302 19.87 1.23 -17.28
C GLU A 302 18.56 1.15 -18.06
N GLU A 303 17.72 0.15 -17.80
CA GLU A 303 16.39 0.05 -18.41
C GLU A 303 15.54 1.30 -18.13
N ARG A 304 15.56 1.76 -16.87
CA ARG A 304 14.86 2.99 -16.49
C ARG A 304 15.37 4.20 -17.28
N ARG A 305 16.68 4.38 -17.42
CA ARG A 305 17.27 5.50 -18.17
C ARG A 305 16.84 5.52 -19.63
N HIS A 306 16.68 4.36 -20.23
CA HIS A 306 16.34 4.25 -21.66
C HIS A 306 14.83 4.27 -21.94
N HIS A 307 14.00 3.71 -21.04
CA HIS A 307 12.61 3.41 -21.35
C HIS A 307 11.59 4.07 -20.42
N HIS A 308 12.02 4.78 -19.37
CA HIS A 308 11.10 5.27 -18.33
C HIS A 308 10.02 6.20 -18.91
N ARG A 309 10.41 7.16 -19.75
CA ARG A 309 9.46 8.11 -20.35
C ARG A 309 8.43 7.42 -21.26
N ASP A 310 8.85 6.42 -22.02
CA ASP A 310 7.96 5.64 -22.88
C ASP A 310 6.99 4.79 -22.07
N LEU A 311 7.45 4.21 -20.97
CA LEU A 311 6.59 3.48 -20.02
C LEU A 311 5.57 4.40 -19.34
N ILE A 312 5.95 5.63 -18.99
CA ILE A 312 5.01 6.63 -18.45
C ILE A 312 3.99 7.03 -19.51
N ALA A 313 4.40 7.21 -20.77
CA ALA A 313 3.48 7.46 -21.88
C ALA A 313 2.51 6.29 -22.09
N HIS A 314 3.02 5.06 -22.09
CA HIS A 314 2.22 3.85 -22.16
C HIS A 314 1.16 3.77 -21.04
N TYR A 315 1.55 4.01 -19.80
CA TYR A 315 0.62 4.05 -18.67
C TYR A 315 -0.48 5.11 -18.87
N ARG A 316 -0.09 6.32 -19.27
CA ARG A 316 -1.05 7.41 -19.53
C ARG A 316 -2.07 7.04 -20.62
N ASP A 317 -1.61 6.41 -21.69
CA ASP A 317 -2.47 5.97 -22.79
C ASP A 317 -3.42 4.84 -22.34
N CYS A 318 -2.94 3.92 -21.48
CA CYS A 318 -3.78 2.92 -20.86
C CYS A 318 -4.84 3.57 -19.95
N LEU A 319 -4.44 4.52 -19.11
CA LEU A 319 -5.34 5.22 -18.19
C LEU A 319 -6.49 5.92 -18.93
N ILE A 320 -6.18 6.60 -20.04
CA ILE A 320 -7.19 7.26 -20.89
C ILE A 320 -8.09 6.22 -21.57
N ARG A 321 -7.54 5.12 -22.04
CA ARG A 321 -8.29 4.01 -22.67
C ARG A 321 -9.26 3.34 -21.70
N GLU A 322 -8.90 3.27 -20.43
CA GLU A 322 -9.77 2.77 -19.34
C GLU A 322 -10.82 3.80 -18.87
N GLY A 323 -10.89 4.97 -19.53
CA GLY A 323 -11.96 5.95 -19.34
C GLY A 323 -11.63 7.14 -18.42
N ALA A 324 -10.40 7.27 -17.95
CA ALA A 324 -10.00 8.44 -17.17
C ALA A 324 -10.06 9.73 -18.02
N THR A 325 -10.67 10.76 -17.48
CA THR A 325 -10.81 12.08 -18.12
C THR A 325 -9.95 13.12 -17.42
N ASN A 326 -9.66 14.24 -18.10
CA ASN A 326 -8.83 15.32 -17.56
C ASN A 326 -7.45 14.85 -17.07
N VAL A 327 -6.91 13.81 -17.72
CA VAL A 327 -5.55 13.34 -17.44
C VAL A 327 -4.56 14.39 -17.95
N ILE A 328 -3.68 14.85 -17.06
CA ILE A 328 -2.66 15.86 -17.40
C ILE A 328 -1.75 15.36 -18.54
N ASP A 329 -1.13 16.29 -19.24
CA ASP A 329 -0.24 15.96 -20.36
C ASP A 329 1.04 15.23 -19.93
N LEU A 330 1.65 14.52 -20.87
CA LEU A 330 2.84 13.72 -20.62
C LEU A 330 4.03 14.56 -20.12
N ASP A 331 4.19 15.78 -20.64
CA ASP A 331 5.32 16.62 -20.27
C ASP A 331 5.20 17.11 -18.83
N THR A 332 4.00 17.46 -18.38
CA THR A 332 3.71 17.77 -16.97
C THR A 332 3.96 16.55 -16.07
N ILE A 333 3.49 15.35 -16.48
CA ILE A 333 3.77 14.13 -15.71
C ILE A 333 5.28 13.90 -15.60
N TRP A 334 5.98 13.93 -16.72
CA TRP A 334 7.39 13.60 -16.81
C TRP A 334 8.30 14.61 -16.12
N ASN A 335 8.05 15.90 -16.30
CA ASN A 335 8.94 16.95 -15.79
C ASN A 335 8.61 17.41 -14.39
N GLU A 336 7.37 17.21 -13.92
CA GLU A 336 6.94 17.74 -12.63
C GLU A 336 6.55 16.65 -11.64
N GLN A 337 5.81 15.62 -12.05
CA GLN A 337 5.31 14.61 -11.12
C GLN A 337 6.36 13.54 -10.83
N ILE A 338 6.82 12.85 -11.87
CA ILE A 338 7.74 11.71 -11.70
C ILE A 338 8.98 12.10 -10.90
N PRO A 339 9.71 13.20 -11.21
CA PRO A 339 10.91 13.54 -10.45
C PRO A 339 10.65 13.83 -8.98
N ARG A 340 9.52 14.46 -8.65
CA ARG A 340 9.18 14.76 -7.25
C ARG A 340 8.78 13.51 -6.49
N TRP A 341 8.00 12.60 -7.11
CA TRP A 341 7.56 11.36 -6.46
C TRP A 341 8.67 10.32 -6.26
N VAL A 342 9.83 10.45 -6.93
CA VAL A 342 11.04 9.68 -6.59
C VAL A 342 11.42 9.87 -5.12
N MET A 343 11.19 11.06 -4.56
CA MET A 343 11.50 11.35 -3.15
C MET A 343 10.69 10.50 -2.17
N TYR A 344 9.45 10.13 -2.53
CA TYR A 344 8.69 9.17 -1.73
C TYR A 344 9.41 7.81 -1.63
N GLY A 345 9.91 7.29 -2.75
CA GLY A 345 10.65 6.03 -2.76
C GLY A 345 11.98 6.11 -2.01
N ILE A 346 12.71 7.22 -2.13
CA ILE A 346 13.93 7.44 -1.32
C ILE A 346 13.58 7.39 0.16
N GLN A 347 12.60 8.16 0.60
CA GLN A 347 12.19 8.21 2.00
C GLN A 347 11.71 6.83 2.50
N ALA A 348 10.87 6.14 1.73
CA ALA A 348 10.32 4.85 2.11
C ALA A 348 11.43 3.79 2.31
N TRP A 349 12.36 3.67 1.38
CA TRP A 349 13.39 2.63 1.44
C TRP A 349 14.53 2.96 2.41
N VAL A 350 14.88 4.22 2.58
CA VAL A 350 15.85 4.63 3.60
C VAL A 350 15.29 4.39 5.01
N ALA A 351 14.00 4.60 5.22
CA ALA A 351 13.36 4.43 6.52
C ALA A 351 13.06 2.97 6.89
N ASN A 352 13.00 2.05 5.93
CA ASN A 352 12.60 0.66 6.13
C ASN A 352 13.76 -0.35 6.05
N MET A 353 15.00 0.10 6.20
CA MET A 353 16.16 -0.79 6.17
C MET A 353 16.20 -1.80 7.34
N ASP A 354 15.55 -1.50 8.45
CA ASP A 354 15.40 -2.42 9.58
C ASP A 354 14.68 -3.71 9.19
N HIS A 355 13.66 -3.58 8.37
CA HIS A 355 12.86 -4.70 7.89
C HIS A 355 13.56 -5.49 6.78
N TRP A 356 14.17 -4.78 5.84
CA TRP A 356 14.79 -5.38 4.66
C TRP A 356 16.29 -5.65 4.81
N GLY A 357 16.97 -4.95 5.72
CA GLY A 357 18.42 -5.03 5.89
C GLY A 357 19.16 -4.89 4.55
N GLN A 358 20.12 -5.73 4.30
CA GLN A 358 20.88 -5.74 3.04
C GLN A 358 20.00 -6.01 1.80
N ASN A 359 18.85 -6.66 1.96
CA ASN A 359 17.91 -6.90 0.86
C ASN A 359 17.26 -5.61 0.34
N GLY A 360 17.23 -4.56 1.12
CA GLY A 360 16.73 -3.24 0.72
C GLY A 360 17.71 -2.40 -0.11
N LEU A 361 19.01 -2.74 -0.11
CA LEU A 361 20.03 -1.96 -0.80
C LEU A 361 19.77 -1.76 -2.31
N PRO A 362 19.34 -2.77 -3.10
CA PRO A 362 19.05 -2.56 -4.51
C PRO A 362 17.96 -1.51 -4.75
N MET A 363 16.97 -1.42 -3.86
CA MET A 363 15.92 -0.42 -3.98
C MET A 363 16.45 0.97 -3.65
N ASN A 364 17.25 1.11 -2.59
CA ASN A 364 17.90 2.37 -2.27
C ASN A 364 18.78 2.85 -3.44
N GLU A 365 19.56 1.96 -4.06
CA GLU A 365 20.40 2.27 -5.21
C GLU A 365 19.58 2.78 -6.40
N ARG A 366 18.48 2.09 -6.75
CA ARG A 366 17.58 2.48 -7.85
C ARG A 366 16.96 3.85 -7.61
N PHE A 367 16.46 4.11 -6.40
CA PHE A 367 15.82 5.37 -6.06
C PHE A 367 16.81 6.53 -5.93
N PHE A 368 17.99 6.31 -5.38
CA PHE A 368 19.04 7.32 -5.39
C PHE A 368 19.50 7.68 -6.80
N ALA A 369 19.75 6.68 -7.65
CA ALA A 369 20.09 6.91 -9.05
C ALA A 369 18.97 7.65 -9.81
N ALA A 370 17.70 7.35 -9.54
CA ALA A 370 16.59 8.08 -10.12
C ALA A 370 16.53 9.53 -9.62
N GLY A 371 16.79 9.75 -8.35
CA GLY A 371 16.84 11.10 -7.74
C GLY A 371 17.88 12.00 -8.38
N GLU A 372 19.06 11.44 -8.68
CA GLU A 372 20.13 12.16 -9.39
C GLU A 372 19.77 12.40 -10.87
N ASP A 373 19.41 11.34 -11.59
CA ASP A 373 19.13 11.41 -13.03
C ASP A 373 17.97 12.37 -13.37
N LEU A 374 16.95 12.43 -12.52
CA LEU A 374 15.75 13.25 -12.71
C LEU A 374 15.79 14.60 -11.98
N SER A 375 16.93 14.93 -11.36
CA SER A 375 17.11 16.17 -10.60
C SER A 375 16.08 16.39 -9.48
N SER A 376 15.62 15.31 -8.86
CA SER A 376 14.54 15.31 -7.84
C SER A 376 14.86 16.22 -6.66
N TRP A 377 16.08 16.15 -6.16
CA TRP A 377 16.58 17.00 -5.07
C TRP A 377 16.48 18.49 -5.40
N LYS A 378 17.00 18.87 -6.57
CA LYS A 378 16.98 20.27 -7.03
C LYS A 378 15.54 20.77 -7.23
N LEU A 379 14.63 19.96 -7.79
CA LEU A 379 13.23 20.32 -7.98
C LEU A 379 12.49 20.52 -6.67
N LEU A 380 12.96 19.87 -5.60
CA LEU A 380 12.46 20.03 -4.25
C LEU A 380 13.34 20.98 -3.41
N GLY A 381 14.28 21.72 -4.05
CA GLY A 381 15.07 22.78 -3.43
C GLY A 381 16.13 22.27 -2.45
N GLU A 382 16.66 21.08 -2.65
CA GLU A 382 17.71 20.46 -1.83
C GLU A 382 19.01 20.15 -2.61
#